data_30ae59e279434a82690b9de5c2e72e1f
#
_entry.id   30ae59e279434a82690b9de5c2e72e1f
#
_cell.length_a   1.000
_cell.length_b   1.000
_cell.length_c   1.000
_cell.angle_alpha   90.00
_cell.angle_beta   90.00
_cell.angle_gamma   90.00
#
_symmetry.space_group_name_H-M   'P 1'
#
loop_
_entity.id
_entity.type
_entity.pdbx_description
1 polymer ?
#
loop_
_entity_poly.entity_id
_entity_poly.type
_entity_poly.pdbx_seq_one_letter_code
_entity_poly.pdbx_strand_id
1 'polypeptide(L)'
;MNVKYILDSDTLSYLARKVPSVVNQAAKVGLEKLCISTISELEVRTGLAIKNDPKLFLSVSDILGQLNVIAFDSKAAQESAKIRALLRAIGKPSGNLDPLLAGHAISLGAVLVTNNTKHFENVPGLALDNWVSAAD
;
A
#
# COMPACT_ATOMS: atom_id res chain seq x y z
N MET A 1 -0.27 -13.24 -12.36
CA MET A 1 0.53 -12.90 -11.18
C MET A 1 -0.18 -13.39 -9.93
N ASN A 2 0.52 -14.04 -9.02
CA ASN A 2 -0.09 -14.61 -7.81
C ASN A 2 0.01 -13.67 -6.60
N VAL A 3 -0.26 -12.40 -6.83
CA VAL A 3 -0.22 -11.36 -5.79
C VAL A 3 -1.46 -11.47 -4.91
N LYS A 4 -1.27 -11.44 -3.59
CA LYS A 4 -2.36 -11.51 -2.61
C LYS A 4 -2.45 -10.29 -1.71
N TYR A 5 -1.37 -9.53 -1.57
CA TYR A 5 -1.29 -8.37 -0.68
C TYR A 5 -0.69 -7.20 -1.41
N ILE A 6 -1.31 -6.03 -1.22
CA ILE A 6 -0.77 -4.77 -1.69
C ILE A 6 -0.43 -3.91 -0.47
N LEU A 7 0.82 -3.47 -0.38
CA LEU A 7 1.30 -2.69 0.76
C LEU A 7 1.12 -1.20 0.50
N ASP A 8 0.68 -0.45 1.51
CA ASP A 8 0.72 1.00 1.41
C ASP A 8 2.16 1.52 1.59
N SER A 9 2.37 2.81 1.39
CA SER A 9 3.71 3.41 1.47
C SER A 9 4.32 3.29 2.85
N ASP A 10 3.53 3.45 3.91
CA ASP A 10 4.03 3.33 5.28
C ASP A 10 4.46 1.90 5.60
N THR A 11 3.67 0.90 5.19
CA THR A 11 4.02 -0.51 5.40
C THR A 11 5.29 -0.87 4.64
N LEU A 12 5.45 -0.38 3.42
CA LEU A 12 6.67 -0.57 2.67
C LEU A 12 7.89 0.03 3.40
N SER A 13 7.72 1.23 3.95
CA SER A 13 8.78 1.88 4.73
C SER A 13 9.13 1.08 5.99
N TYR A 14 8.14 0.54 6.68
CA TYR A 14 8.39 -0.32 7.84
C TYR A 14 9.14 -1.59 7.46
N LEU A 15 8.80 -2.18 6.32
CA LEU A 15 9.51 -3.35 5.80
C LEU A 15 10.98 -3.00 5.49
N ALA A 16 11.22 -1.88 4.83
CA ALA A 16 12.55 -1.40 4.49
C ALA A 16 13.39 -1.08 5.75
N ARG A 17 12.75 -0.55 6.78
CA ARG A 17 13.40 -0.23 8.07
C ARG A 17 13.49 -1.43 9.00
N LYS A 18 13.03 -2.59 8.56
CA LYS A 18 13.09 -3.86 9.30
C LYS A 18 12.33 -3.83 10.62
N VAL A 19 11.14 -3.23 10.62
CA VAL A 19 10.20 -3.33 11.75
C VAL A 19 9.84 -4.79 11.94
N PRO A 20 10.10 -5.40 13.12
CA PRO A 20 10.07 -6.86 13.28
C PRO A 20 8.76 -7.53 12.90
N SER A 21 7.61 -7.01 13.33
CA SER A 21 6.32 -7.63 13.01
C SER A 21 6.03 -7.62 11.52
N VAL A 22 6.41 -6.55 10.83
CA VAL A 22 6.22 -6.42 9.38
C VAL A 22 7.14 -7.37 8.62
N VAL A 23 8.42 -7.41 9.00
CA VAL A 23 9.40 -8.32 8.39
C VAL A 23 8.98 -9.77 8.58
N ASN A 24 8.54 -10.14 9.79
CA ASN A 24 8.15 -11.51 10.10
C ASN A 24 6.91 -11.92 9.30
N GLN A 25 5.92 -11.05 9.19
CA GLN A 25 4.72 -11.34 8.42
C GLN A 25 5.01 -11.43 6.92
N ALA A 26 5.85 -10.55 6.40
CA ALA A 26 6.27 -10.60 5.00
C ALA A 26 6.99 -11.92 4.67
N ALA A 27 7.88 -12.36 5.56
CA ALA A 27 8.60 -13.62 5.38
C ALA A 27 7.65 -14.82 5.44
N LYS A 28 6.67 -14.77 6.34
CA LYS A 28 5.67 -15.84 6.51
C LYS A 28 4.78 -15.97 5.27
N VAL A 29 4.38 -14.85 4.69
CA VAL A 29 3.52 -14.82 3.50
C VAL A 29 4.32 -15.17 2.24
N GLY A 30 5.55 -14.68 2.13
CA GLY A 30 6.39 -14.80 0.94
C GLY A 30 6.36 -13.52 0.11
N LEU A 31 7.54 -13.00 -0.23
CA LEU A 31 7.67 -11.72 -0.94
C LEU A 31 7.01 -11.76 -2.32
N GLU A 32 6.96 -12.92 -2.97
CA GLU A 32 6.35 -13.08 -4.29
C GLU A 32 4.84 -12.82 -4.29
N LYS A 33 4.20 -12.86 -3.12
CA LYS A 33 2.77 -12.58 -2.96
C LYS A 33 2.48 -11.12 -2.64
N LEU A 34 3.51 -10.32 -2.47
CA LEU A 34 3.41 -8.92 -2.11
C LEU A 34 3.59 -8.04 -3.34
N CYS A 35 2.86 -6.95 -3.38
CA CYS A 35 3.07 -5.92 -4.39
C CYS A 35 2.90 -4.54 -3.79
N ILE A 36 3.33 -3.54 -4.53
CA ILE A 36 2.97 -2.15 -4.29
C ILE A 36 2.43 -1.55 -5.58
N SER A 37 1.54 -0.58 -5.42
CA SER A 37 1.08 0.25 -6.52
C SER A 37 2.16 1.27 -6.89
N THR A 38 2.20 1.68 -8.16
CA THR A 38 3.00 2.83 -8.57
C THR A 38 2.60 4.10 -7.82
N ILE A 39 1.36 4.16 -7.29
CA ILE A 39 0.93 5.25 -6.40
C ILE A 39 1.75 5.26 -5.11
N SER A 40 1.91 4.11 -4.46
CA SER A 40 2.74 4.00 -3.25
C SER A 40 4.22 4.19 -3.57
N GLU A 41 4.66 3.72 -4.70
CA GLU A 41 6.01 3.98 -5.19
C GLU A 41 6.29 5.48 -5.29
N LEU A 42 5.35 6.24 -5.87
CA LEU A 42 5.47 7.70 -5.96
C LEU A 42 5.63 8.33 -4.58
N GLU A 43 4.80 7.94 -3.61
CA GLU A 43 4.87 8.48 -2.25
C GLU A 43 6.22 8.19 -1.59
N VAL A 44 6.69 6.95 -1.71
CA VAL A 44 7.96 6.54 -1.13
C VAL A 44 9.13 7.28 -1.78
N ARG A 45 9.14 7.37 -3.12
CA ARG A 45 10.21 8.09 -3.83
C ARG A 45 10.21 9.59 -3.53
N THR A 46 9.03 10.17 -3.36
CA THR A 46 8.91 11.58 -2.92
C THR A 46 9.55 11.77 -1.55
N GLY A 47 9.23 10.88 -0.61
CA GLY A 47 9.82 10.92 0.73
C GLY A 47 11.35 10.77 0.71
N LEU A 48 11.86 9.88 -0.12
CA LEU A 48 13.31 9.69 -0.28
C LEU A 48 13.98 10.95 -0.84
N ALA A 49 13.36 11.58 -1.83
CA ALA A 49 13.89 12.80 -2.43
C ALA A 49 13.94 13.96 -1.44
N ILE A 50 12.93 14.06 -0.58
CA ILE A 50 12.86 15.12 0.45
C ILE A 50 13.90 14.89 1.55
N LYS A 51 14.01 13.67 2.06
CA LYS A 51 14.89 13.34 3.19
C LYS A 51 16.36 13.31 2.83
N ASN A 52 16.65 12.96 1.58
CA ASN A 52 18.02 12.84 1.08
C ASN A 52 18.93 11.99 2.00
N ASP A 53 18.43 10.84 2.41
CA ASP A 53 19.11 9.89 3.30
C ASP A 53 19.61 8.70 2.48
N PRO A 54 20.94 8.59 2.25
CA PRO A 54 21.50 7.52 1.42
C PRO A 54 21.24 6.10 1.94
N LYS A 55 21.23 5.92 3.25
CA LYS A 55 20.98 4.60 3.84
C LYS A 55 19.53 4.17 3.63
N LEU A 56 18.60 5.07 3.84
CA LEU A 56 17.18 4.80 3.61
C LEU A 56 16.93 4.54 2.13
N PHE A 57 17.55 5.31 1.26
CA PHE A 57 17.46 5.12 -0.19
C PHE A 57 17.88 3.71 -0.59
N LEU A 58 19.00 3.22 -0.07
CA LEU A 58 19.49 1.87 -0.37
C LEU A 58 18.54 0.80 0.16
N SER A 59 18.05 0.95 1.40
CA SER A 59 17.14 -0.01 2.01
C SER A 59 15.83 -0.11 1.24
N VAL A 60 15.25 1.02 0.86
CA VAL A 60 14.00 1.07 0.09
C VAL A 60 14.22 0.51 -1.31
N SER A 61 15.31 0.89 -1.97
CA SER A 61 15.63 0.40 -3.32
C SER A 61 15.79 -1.12 -3.34
N ASP A 62 16.42 -1.68 -2.30
CA ASP A 62 16.58 -3.12 -2.16
C ASP A 62 15.23 -3.83 -2.06
N ILE A 63 14.35 -3.34 -1.22
CA ILE A 63 13.01 -3.91 -1.06
C ILE A 63 12.19 -3.76 -2.34
N LEU A 64 12.22 -2.60 -2.98
CA LEU A 64 11.51 -2.38 -4.25
C LEU A 64 11.98 -3.36 -5.34
N GLY A 65 13.26 -3.71 -5.33
CA GLY A 65 13.80 -4.69 -6.26
C GLY A 65 13.31 -6.11 -6.04
N GLN A 66 12.77 -6.40 -4.87
CA GLN A 66 12.30 -7.74 -4.49
C GLN A 66 10.79 -7.90 -4.57
N LEU A 67 10.05 -6.81 -4.65
CA LEU A 67 8.58 -6.83 -4.71
C LEU A 67 8.08 -6.60 -6.12
N ASN A 68 6.83 -7.00 -6.35
CA ASN A 68 6.13 -6.67 -7.60
C ASN A 68 5.64 -5.23 -7.50
N VAL A 69 6.07 -4.36 -8.42
CA VAL A 69 5.52 -3.01 -8.56
C VAL A 69 4.50 -3.06 -9.69
N ILE A 70 3.25 -2.75 -9.39
CA ILE A 70 2.14 -2.88 -10.33
C ILE A 70 1.62 -1.49 -10.71
N ALA A 71 1.52 -1.24 -12.02
CA ALA A 71 1.05 0.03 -12.54
C ALA A 71 -0.42 0.26 -12.16
N PHE A 72 -0.74 1.49 -11.74
CA PHE A 72 -2.11 1.94 -11.55
C PHE A 72 -2.74 2.10 -12.93
N ASP A 73 -3.45 1.08 -13.37
CA ASP A 73 -3.99 0.99 -14.72
C ASP A 73 -5.44 1.46 -14.82
N SER A 74 -6.04 1.28 -16.00
CA SER A 74 -7.43 1.70 -16.25
C SER A 74 -8.43 0.98 -15.35
N LYS A 75 -8.20 -0.30 -15.06
CA LYS A 75 -9.08 -1.07 -14.18
C LYS A 75 -9.02 -0.53 -12.74
N ALA A 76 -7.84 -0.21 -12.26
CA ALA A 76 -7.65 0.46 -10.97
C ALA A 76 -8.34 1.82 -10.95
N ALA A 77 -8.24 2.58 -12.04
CA ALA A 77 -8.91 3.88 -12.15
C ALA A 77 -10.43 3.75 -12.07
N GLN A 78 -11.00 2.74 -12.74
CA GLN A 78 -12.44 2.49 -12.70
C GLN A 78 -12.93 2.19 -11.30
N GLU A 79 -12.24 1.32 -10.58
CA GLU A 79 -12.62 0.99 -9.19
C GLU A 79 -12.42 2.19 -8.25
N SER A 80 -11.37 2.96 -8.44
CA SER A 80 -11.11 4.17 -7.64
C SER A 80 -12.17 5.24 -7.86
N ALA A 81 -12.65 5.38 -9.10
CA ALA A 81 -13.73 6.33 -9.41
C ALA A 81 -15.02 5.99 -8.67
N LYS A 82 -15.37 4.70 -8.59
CA LYS A 82 -16.54 4.24 -7.84
C LYS A 82 -16.41 4.58 -6.36
N ILE A 83 -15.22 4.37 -5.80
CA ILE A 83 -14.95 4.66 -4.38
C ILE A 83 -15.05 6.16 -4.10
N ARG A 84 -14.45 6.99 -4.95
CA ARG A 84 -14.55 8.45 -4.80
C ARG A 84 -15.98 8.94 -4.86
N ALA A 85 -16.77 8.41 -5.80
CA ALA A 85 -18.17 8.78 -5.93
C ALA A 85 -18.97 8.38 -4.68
N LEU A 86 -18.73 7.19 -4.16
CA LEU A 86 -19.40 6.70 -2.95
C LEU A 86 -19.05 7.54 -1.73
N LEU A 87 -17.76 7.82 -1.52
CA LEU A 87 -17.31 8.62 -0.37
C LEU A 87 -17.88 10.04 -0.42
N ARG A 88 -17.94 10.63 -1.60
CA ARG A 88 -18.57 11.94 -1.80
C ARG A 88 -20.06 11.90 -1.46
N ALA A 89 -20.76 10.86 -1.91
CA ALA A 89 -22.22 10.72 -1.68
C ALA A 89 -22.56 10.58 -0.20
N ILE A 90 -21.71 9.93 0.60
CA ILE A 90 -21.94 9.77 2.05
C ILE A 90 -21.33 10.92 2.87
N GLY A 91 -20.85 11.98 2.22
CA GLY A 91 -20.28 13.15 2.90
C GLY A 91 -18.92 12.92 3.52
N LYS A 92 -18.17 11.95 3.04
CA LYS A 92 -16.81 11.62 3.53
C LYS A 92 -15.78 11.61 2.40
N PRO A 93 -15.66 12.71 1.62
CA PRO A 93 -14.70 12.73 0.53
C PRO A 93 -13.28 12.62 1.08
N SER A 94 -12.45 11.87 0.38
CA SER A 94 -11.02 11.81 0.66
C SER A 94 -10.29 12.54 -0.47
N GLY A 95 -9.53 13.57 -0.14
CA GLY A 95 -8.79 14.36 -1.10
C GLY A 95 -7.41 13.83 -1.40
N ASN A 96 -7.01 12.72 -0.81
CA ASN A 96 -5.68 12.17 -0.93
C ASN A 96 -5.64 10.92 -1.83
N LEU A 97 -4.58 10.15 -1.73
CA LEU A 97 -4.34 8.97 -2.57
C LEU A 97 -5.03 7.70 -2.05
N ASP A 98 -5.68 7.73 -0.88
CA ASP A 98 -6.30 6.54 -0.28
C ASP A 98 -7.34 5.88 -1.19
N PRO A 99 -8.27 6.62 -1.82
CA PRO A 99 -9.23 5.99 -2.74
C PRO A 99 -8.57 5.32 -3.93
N LEU A 100 -7.43 5.83 -4.39
CA LEU A 100 -6.67 5.24 -5.49
C LEU A 100 -6.08 3.91 -5.07
N LEU A 101 -5.50 3.87 -3.88
CA LEU A 101 -4.89 2.65 -3.36
C LEU A 101 -5.95 1.59 -3.08
N ALA A 102 -7.08 1.99 -2.49
CA ALA A 102 -8.22 1.10 -2.25
C ALA A 102 -8.76 0.51 -3.55
N GLY A 103 -8.94 1.35 -4.58
CA GLY A 103 -9.43 0.92 -5.88
C GLY A 103 -8.45 -0.02 -6.57
N HIS A 104 -7.15 0.23 -6.43
CA HIS A 104 -6.14 -0.67 -6.98
C HIS A 104 -6.18 -2.04 -6.30
N ALA A 105 -6.29 -2.06 -4.97
CA ALA A 105 -6.42 -3.31 -4.22
C ALA A 105 -7.64 -4.12 -4.67
N ILE A 106 -8.79 -3.47 -4.80
CA ILE A 106 -10.02 -4.12 -5.26
C ILE A 106 -9.86 -4.67 -6.68
N SER A 107 -9.25 -3.89 -7.57
CA SER A 107 -9.04 -4.33 -8.96
C SER A 107 -8.15 -5.57 -9.06
N LEU A 108 -7.25 -5.75 -8.11
CA LEU A 108 -6.35 -6.90 -8.05
C LEU A 108 -6.93 -8.08 -7.25
N GLY A 109 -8.03 -7.87 -6.53
CA GLY A 109 -8.54 -8.86 -5.59
C GLY A 109 -7.57 -9.09 -4.43
N ALA A 110 -6.79 -8.08 -4.07
CA ALA A 110 -5.75 -8.17 -3.04
C ALA A 110 -6.18 -7.55 -1.72
N VAL A 111 -5.56 -8.00 -0.65
CA VAL A 111 -5.71 -7.40 0.69
C VAL A 111 -4.81 -6.17 0.77
N LEU A 112 -5.36 -5.05 1.19
CA LEU A 112 -4.57 -3.83 1.45
C LEU A 112 -3.98 -3.90 2.85
N VAL A 113 -2.66 -3.87 2.94
CA VAL A 113 -1.94 -3.86 4.21
C VAL A 113 -1.60 -2.42 4.58
N THR A 114 -2.19 -1.94 5.66
CA THR A 114 -2.04 -0.56 6.13
C THR A 114 -2.12 -0.48 7.64
N ASN A 115 -1.36 0.44 8.24
CA ASN A 115 -1.49 0.75 9.67
C ASN A 115 -2.64 1.73 9.93
N ASN A 116 -3.16 2.37 8.88
CA ASN A 116 -4.23 3.37 8.97
C ASN A 116 -5.57 2.78 8.52
N THR A 117 -6.00 1.68 9.14
CA THR A 117 -7.23 0.98 8.75
C THR A 117 -8.46 1.86 8.80
N LYS A 118 -8.50 2.83 9.73
CA LYS A 118 -9.62 3.77 9.86
C LYS A 118 -9.84 4.62 8.60
N HIS A 119 -8.79 4.92 7.87
CA HIS A 119 -8.89 5.71 6.63
C HIS A 119 -9.68 4.97 5.54
N PHE A 120 -9.81 3.65 5.66
CA PHE A 120 -10.42 2.79 4.66
C PHE A 120 -11.72 2.12 5.13
N GLU A 121 -12.19 2.44 6.35
CA GLU A 121 -13.34 1.74 6.95
C GLU A 121 -14.64 1.95 6.18
N ASN A 122 -14.77 3.04 5.42
CA ASN A 122 -15.97 3.35 4.65
C ASN A 122 -15.93 2.83 3.21
N VAL A 123 -14.91 2.07 2.85
CA VAL A 123 -14.78 1.50 1.51
C VAL A 123 -15.34 0.08 1.50
N PRO A 124 -16.50 -0.14 0.86
CA PRO A 124 -17.10 -1.48 0.83
C PRO A 124 -16.30 -2.42 -0.07
N GLY A 125 -16.24 -3.69 0.32
CA GLY A 125 -15.58 -4.72 -0.46
C GLY A 125 -14.05 -4.72 -0.38
N LEU A 126 -13.47 -3.83 0.41
CA LEU A 126 -12.02 -3.78 0.59
C LEU A 126 -11.60 -4.67 1.76
N ALA A 127 -10.72 -5.63 1.49
CA ALA A 127 -10.10 -6.43 2.54
C ALA A 127 -8.87 -5.69 3.08
N LEU A 128 -8.79 -5.56 4.40
CA LEU A 128 -7.73 -4.83 5.09
C LEU A 128 -6.96 -5.75 6.03
N ASP A 129 -5.69 -5.46 6.22
CA ASP A 129 -4.86 -6.09 7.24
C ASP A 129 -3.85 -5.06 7.77
N ASN A 130 -3.39 -5.25 8.98
CA ASN A 130 -2.38 -4.42 9.62
C ASN A 130 -1.29 -5.34 10.17
N TRP A 131 -0.06 -5.15 9.70
CA TRP A 131 1.08 -5.97 10.11
C TRP A 131 1.93 -5.33 11.21
N VAL A 132 1.61 -4.10 11.60
CA VAL A 132 2.33 -3.42 12.68
C VAL A 132 1.78 -3.89 14.01
N SER A 133 2.68 -4.33 14.90
CA SER A 133 2.33 -4.75 16.27
C SER A 133 2.63 -3.62 17.25
N ALA A 134 1.83 -3.53 18.31
CA ALA A 134 2.10 -2.60 19.41
C ALA A 134 3.42 -2.91 20.14
N ALA A 135 3.98 -4.11 19.95
CA ALA A 135 5.24 -4.53 20.54
C ALA A 135 6.50 -4.10 19.75
N ASP A 136 6.31 -3.55 18.55
CA ASP A 136 7.44 -3.10 17.70
C ASP A 136 8.19 -1.92 18.31
#